data_3f69c25fbdbd9b31c097a9f578c0b25c
#
_entry.id   3f69c25fbdbd9b31c097a9f578c0b25c
#
_cell.length_a   1.000
_cell.length_b   1.000
_cell.length_c   1.000
_cell.angle_alpha   90.00
_cell.angle_beta   90.00
_cell.angle_gamma   90.00
#
_symmetry.space_group_name_H-M   'P 1'
#
loop_
_entity.id
_entity.type
_entity.pdbx_description
1 polymer ?
#
loop_
_entity_poly.entity_id
_entity_poly.type
_entity_poly.pdbx_seq_one_letter_code
_entity_poly.pdbx_strand_id
1 'polypeptide(L)'
;MSATFTTPRRAGFLQGMALLLPITLAVIGVSVFTATGAQMTDHFRNVPHGDYLVDLLQTMPGFWIVFFSPVAGWLADRFGRRPILIASMVVYAVAGVAPFFMENIYAILVTRCFVVMCESVVLTITTTMLCDYFRGAARERWLAGQTGVASLSALVVIPLGGYLGTTYGWQGPFLVYLYSVLLVLGVIAFTWEPEREAPSTARQPDADAYYLTMPWARMIGIIAITLLGSVCFYSTITKNAAALVTLGVTDPNRIGHLSTIASLGVPIGTLMFWMLCRLHIGWLLGIDFLLIATGFTMMSSAATPMSYAIAANVQQIGCGMVLPTLLVWATRGLAYAIRGRGNGLWQGAFGVGLFISAALLTFLGKQLGGLLPTFGMLGKVCFVAAAAAVVGKLIWGRLALPASSGASGAAH
;
A
#
# COMPACT_ATOMS: atom_id res chain seq x y z
N MET A 1 17.38 -31.15 38.02
CA MET A 1 17.11 -29.88 37.31
C MET A 1 15.62 -29.82 37.01
N SER A 2 14.86 -29.06 37.79
CA SER A 2 13.39 -28.94 37.64
C SER A 2 13.09 -28.08 36.44
N ALA A 3 12.47 -28.67 35.42
CA ALA A 3 11.89 -27.93 34.32
C ALA A 3 10.73 -27.07 34.85
N THR A 4 10.96 -25.78 34.97
CA THR A 4 9.90 -24.81 35.23
C THR A 4 8.98 -24.81 34.00
N PHE A 5 7.84 -25.47 34.10
CA PHE A 5 6.75 -25.35 33.13
C PHE A 5 6.22 -23.91 33.20
N THR A 6 6.75 -23.02 32.36
CA THR A 6 6.15 -21.71 32.16
C THR A 6 4.84 -21.92 31.41
N THR A 7 3.73 -21.60 32.05
CA THR A 7 2.41 -21.60 31.41
C THR A 7 2.51 -20.72 30.15
N PRO A 8 2.07 -21.20 28.97
CA PRO A 8 2.14 -20.44 27.72
C PRO A 8 1.39 -19.12 27.91
N ARG A 9 2.09 -18.00 27.70
CA ARG A 9 1.49 -16.65 27.78
C ARG A 9 0.41 -16.55 26.73
N ARG A 10 -0.84 -16.27 27.14
CA ARG A 10 -1.93 -16.06 26.20
C ARG A 10 -1.94 -14.60 25.75
N ALA A 11 -1.88 -14.39 24.42
CA ALA A 11 -2.04 -13.08 23.84
C ALA A 11 -3.51 -12.61 23.94
N GLY A 12 -3.71 -11.40 24.43
CA GLY A 12 -5.01 -10.74 24.54
C GLY A 12 -5.15 -9.56 23.58
N PHE A 13 -6.14 -8.73 23.85
CA PHE A 13 -6.46 -7.56 23.01
C PHE A 13 -5.32 -6.55 22.96
N LEU A 14 -4.64 -6.23 24.07
CA LEU A 14 -3.54 -5.26 24.11
C LEU A 14 -2.35 -5.68 23.27
N GLN A 15 -2.01 -6.97 23.27
CA GLN A 15 -0.96 -7.54 22.43
C GLN A 15 -1.30 -7.43 20.95
N GLY A 16 -2.56 -7.75 20.61
CA GLY A 16 -3.05 -7.58 19.26
C GLY A 16 -2.97 -6.14 18.77
N MET A 17 -3.40 -5.18 19.60
CA MET A 17 -3.32 -3.74 19.28
C MET A 17 -1.88 -3.25 19.12
N ALA A 18 -0.96 -3.67 20.01
CA ALA A 18 0.44 -3.29 19.94
C ALA A 18 1.15 -3.79 18.66
N LEU A 19 0.68 -4.89 18.08
CA LEU A 19 1.19 -5.43 16.81
C LEU A 19 0.40 -4.96 15.58
N LEU A 20 -0.85 -4.52 15.77
CA LEU A 20 -1.71 -4.03 14.71
C LEU A 20 -1.37 -2.58 14.33
N LEU A 21 -1.23 -1.70 15.33
CA LEU A 21 -1.03 -0.26 15.08
C LEU A 21 0.25 0.08 14.27
N PRO A 22 1.38 -0.62 14.40
CA PRO A 22 2.57 -0.31 13.61
C PRO A 22 2.39 -0.39 12.08
N ILE A 23 1.31 -1.01 11.56
CA ILE A 23 0.97 -0.96 10.12
C ILE A 23 0.80 0.49 9.62
N THR A 24 0.37 1.40 10.51
CA THR A 24 0.17 2.81 10.17
C THR A 24 1.46 3.51 9.76
N LEU A 25 2.63 3.01 10.19
CA LEU A 25 3.94 3.59 9.82
C LEU A 25 4.18 3.53 8.31
N ALA A 26 3.79 2.42 7.66
CA ALA A 26 3.89 2.30 6.21
C ALA A 26 2.95 3.26 5.46
N VAL A 27 1.79 3.57 6.05
CA VAL A 27 0.87 4.57 5.47
C VAL A 27 1.41 5.99 5.63
N ILE A 28 2.04 6.29 6.76
CA ILE A 28 2.74 7.58 6.99
C ILE A 28 3.79 7.77 5.90
N GLY A 29 4.57 6.76 5.61
CA GLY A 29 5.64 6.79 4.63
C GLY A 29 5.24 7.32 3.25
N VAL A 30 4.06 7.03 2.80
CA VAL A 30 3.57 7.46 1.47
C VAL A 30 2.64 8.67 1.57
N SER A 31 1.75 8.69 2.57
CA SER A 31 0.59 9.60 2.58
C SER A 31 0.86 10.93 3.28
N VAL A 32 1.85 11.03 4.17
CA VAL A 32 2.08 12.24 4.97
C VAL A 32 2.47 13.46 4.10
N PHE A 33 3.13 13.21 2.97
CA PHE A 33 3.55 14.25 2.03
C PHE A 33 2.49 14.64 1.00
N THR A 34 1.34 13.99 0.99
CA THR A 34 0.27 14.26 0.01
C THR A 34 -0.18 15.72 0.00
N ALA A 35 -0.14 16.39 1.15
CA ALA A 35 -0.52 17.81 1.26
C ALA A 35 0.62 18.78 0.96
N THR A 36 1.88 18.41 1.22
CA THR A 36 3.05 19.31 1.15
C THR A 36 3.97 19.05 -0.04
N GLY A 37 3.68 18.04 -0.86
CA GLY A 37 4.52 17.68 -2.01
C GLY A 37 4.76 18.86 -2.98
N ALA A 38 3.77 19.73 -3.18
CA ALA A 38 3.93 20.93 -4.01
C ALA A 38 4.89 21.96 -3.38
N GLN A 39 4.83 22.17 -2.05
CA GLN A 39 5.76 23.05 -1.34
C GLN A 39 7.20 22.52 -1.42
N MET A 40 7.39 21.20 -1.28
CA MET A 40 8.70 20.57 -1.43
C MET A 40 9.25 20.78 -2.86
N THR A 41 8.40 20.58 -3.88
CA THR A 41 8.81 20.77 -5.27
C THR A 41 9.21 22.23 -5.55
N ASP A 42 8.47 23.20 -5.01
CA ASP A 42 8.82 24.62 -5.15
C ASP A 42 10.11 24.97 -4.41
N HIS A 43 10.31 24.44 -3.20
CA HIS A 43 11.54 24.66 -2.42
C HIS A 43 12.79 24.14 -3.13
N PHE A 44 12.71 22.95 -3.73
CA PHE A 44 13.84 22.31 -4.44
C PHE A 44 13.88 22.60 -5.96
N ARG A 45 13.11 23.58 -6.47
CA ARG A 45 13.04 23.93 -7.89
C ARG A 45 14.38 24.29 -8.54
N ASN A 46 15.31 24.84 -7.74
CA ASN A 46 16.65 25.25 -8.20
C ASN A 46 17.66 24.09 -8.21
N VAL A 47 17.30 22.94 -7.68
CA VAL A 47 18.13 21.73 -7.71
C VAL A 47 17.96 21.03 -9.07
N PRO A 48 19.02 20.61 -9.75
CA PRO A 48 18.89 19.84 -10.98
C PRO A 48 17.98 18.61 -10.76
N HIS A 49 16.93 18.49 -11.57
CA HIS A 49 15.91 17.42 -11.45
C HIS A 49 15.19 17.37 -10.09
N GLY A 50 15.07 18.51 -9.38
CA GLY A 50 14.46 18.60 -8.05
C GLY A 50 13.05 18.04 -7.97
N ASP A 51 12.23 18.26 -9.03
CA ASP A 51 10.88 17.70 -9.17
C ASP A 51 10.87 16.15 -9.15
N TYR A 52 11.79 15.50 -9.86
CA TYR A 52 11.92 14.04 -9.84
C TYR A 52 12.50 13.50 -8.53
N LEU A 53 13.40 14.26 -7.87
CA LEU A 53 13.94 13.86 -6.57
C LEU A 53 12.87 13.93 -5.47
N VAL A 54 11.98 14.92 -5.50
CA VAL A 54 10.81 14.98 -4.61
C VAL A 54 9.84 13.85 -4.88
N ASP A 55 9.58 13.54 -6.16
CA ASP A 55 8.77 12.39 -6.54
C ASP A 55 9.36 11.07 -6.02
N LEU A 56 10.68 10.90 -6.15
CA LEU A 56 11.41 9.74 -5.66
C LEU A 56 11.25 9.59 -4.13
N LEU A 57 11.28 10.68 -3.38
CA LEU A 57 11.12 10.70 -1.92
C LEU A 57 9.78 10.06 -1.49
N GLN A 58 8.72 10.29 -2.23
CA GLN A 58 7.39 9.74 -1.94
C GLN A 58 7.24 8.28 -2.43
N THR A 59 7.90 7.92 -3.53
CA THR A 59 7.67 6.64 -4.21
C THR A 59 8.72 5.57 -3.92
N MET A 60 9.82 5.91 -3.26
CA MET A 60 10.86 4.97 -2.82
C MET A 60 10.33 3.70 -2.14
N PRO A 61 9.31 3.77 -1.25
CA PRO A 61 8.80 2.58 -0.58
C PRO A 61 8.40 1.47 -1.54
N GLY A 62 7.80 1.83 -2.68
CA GLY A 62 7.34 0.86 -3.68
C GLY A 62 8.44 -0.05 -4.22
N PHE A 63 9.62 0.49 -4.42
CA PHE A 63 10.75 -0.28 -4.94
C PHE A 63 11.47 -1.07 -3.84
N TRP A 64 11.82 -0.41 -2.75
CA TRP A 64 12.71 -0.99 -1.74
C TRP A 64 12.04 -2.02 -0.84
N ILE A 65 10.72 -1.96 -0.59
CA ILE A 65 9.99 -2.93 0.23
C ILE A 65 10.19 -4.35 -0.31
N VAL A 66 10.17 -4.53 -1.63
CA VAL A 66 10.34 -5.86 -2.26
C VAL A 66 11.69 -6.47 -1.94
N PHE A 67 12.76 -5.66 -1.92
CA PHE A 67 14.12 -6.13 -1.64
C PHE A 67 14.38 -6.33 -0.14
N PHE A 68 13.83 -5.46 0.71
CA PHE A 68 14.09 -5.52 2.14
C PHE A 68 13.21 -6.50 2.91
N SER A 69 12.04 -6.90 2.39
CA SER A 69 11.18 -7.87 3.08
C SER A 69 11.84 -9.23 3.33
N PRO A 70 12.58 -9.83 2.39
CA PRO A 70 13.33 -11.07 2.67
C PRO A 70 14.45 -10.88 3.70
N VAL A 71 15.13 -9.72 3.64
CA VAL A 71 16.19 -9.36 4.61
C VAL A 71 15.59 -9.19 6.01
N ALA A 72 14.42 -8.57 6.11
CA ALA A 72 13.68 -8.42 7.35
C ALA A 72 13.35 -9.78 8.00
N GLY A 73 12.87 -10.74 7.19
CA GLY A 73 12.63 -12.11 7.66
C GLY A 73 13.90 -12.77 8.19
N TRP A 74 14.98 -12.71 7.43
CA TRP A 74 16.26 -13.28 7.85
C TRP A 74 16.82 -12.65 9.15
N LEU A 75 16.74 -11.32 9.30
CA LEU A 75 17.13 -10.62 10.53
C LEU A 75 16.31 -11.08 11.73
N ALA A 76 14.98 -11.16 11.54
CA ALA A 76 14.06 -11.60 12.59
C ALA A 76 14.34 -13.05 13.05
N ASP A 77 14.63 -13.93 12.09
CA ASP A 77 14.93 -15.33 12.40
C ASP A 77 16.28 -15.48 13.12
N ARG A 78 17.26 -14.61 12.83
CA ARG A 78 18.60 -14.68 13.45
C ARG A 78 18.64 -14.03 14.82
N PHE A 79 18.09 -12.83 14.98
CA PHE A 79 18.27 -11.99 16.17
C PHE A 79 17.03 -11.95 17.08
N GLY A 80 15.93 -12.55 16.66
CA GLY A 80 14.64 -12.48 17.34
C GLY A 80 13.72 -11.40 16.74
N ARG A 81 12.42 -11.65 16.82
CA ARG A 81 11.41 -10.79 16.17
C ARG A 81 11.19 -9.48 16.94
N ARG A 82 11.02 -9.58 18.26
CA ARG A 82 10.75 -8.42 19.10
C ARG A 82 11.90 -7.41 19.15
N PRO A 83 13.17 -7.77 19.37
CA PRO A 83 14.26 -6.80 19.42
C PRO A 83 14.47 -6.10 18.06
N ILE A 84 14.36 -6.84 16.95
CA ILE A 84 14.49 -6.26 15.62
C ILE A 84 13.32 -5.30 15.33
N LEU A 85 12.09 -5.64 15.72
CA LEU A 85 10.94 -4.73 15.59
C LEU A 85 11.16 -3.43 16.36
N ILE A 86 11.58 -3.50 17.62
CA ILE A 86 11.83 -2.31 18.44
C ILE A 86 12.96 -1.46 17.85
N ALA A 87 14.09 -2.10 17.49
CA ALA A 87 15.23 -1.40 16.88
C ALA A 87 14.80 -0.67 15.57
N SER A 88 14.07 -1.37 14.71
CA SER A 88 13.60 -0.78 13.44
C SER A 88 12.64 0.39 13.67
N MET A 89 11.74 0.31 14.64
CA MET A 89 10.81 1.42 14.93
C MET A 89 11.53 2.63 15.53
N VAL A 90 12.60 2.43 16.31
CA VAL A 90 13.46 3.51 16.83
C VAL A 90 14.23 4.17 15.68
N VAL A 91 14.88 3.37 14.82
CA VAL A 91 15.58 3.89 13.63
C VAL A 91 14.61 4.62 12.70
N TYR A 92 13.39 4.10 12.52
CA TYR A 92 12.33 4.74 11.75
C TYR A 92 12.00 6.14 12.30
N ALA A 93 11.84 6.29 13.62
CA ALA A 93 11.57 7.57 14.24
C ALA A 93 12.71 8.57 14.01
N VAL A 94 13.96 8.15 14.28
CA VAL A 94 15.14 9.01 14.14
C VAL A 94 15.36 9.41 12.69
N ALA A 95 15.41 8.44 11.77
CA ALA A 95 15.63 8.68 10.36
C ALA A 95 14.44 9.45 9.71
N GLY A 96 13.22 9.22 10.19
CA GLY A 96 12.03 9.90 9.67
C GLY A 96 11.95 11.37 10.11
N VAL A 97 12.40 11.70 11.32
CA VAL A 97 12.40 13.07 11.83
C VAL A 97 13.62 13.86 11.35
N ALA A 98 14.74 13.20 11.07
CA ALA A 98 15.99 13.85 10.69
C ALA A 98 15.83 14.91 9.56
N PRO A 99 15.01 14.68 8.50
CA PRO A 99 14.78 15.67 7.44
C PRO A 99 14.17 16.99 7.92
N PHE A 100 13.52 17.02 9.09
CA PHE A 100 13.01 18.26 9.67
C PHE A 100 14.13 19.29 9.91
N PHE A 101 15.36 18.83 10.12
CA PHE A 101 16.56 19.66 10.37
C PHE A 101 17.48 19.76 9.15
N MET A 102 17.07 19.21 7.98
CA MET A 102 17.92 19.14 6.80
C MET A 102 17.33 19.99 5.66
N GLU A 103 18.24 20.57 4.85
CA GLU A 103 17.88 21.30 3.64
C GLU A 103 18.41 20.64 2.36
N ASN A 104 19.29 19.65 2.48
CA ASN A 104 19.87 18.96 1.35
C ASN A 104 19.00 17.75 0.95
N ILE A 105 18.40 17.80 -0.24
CA ILE A 105 17.51 16.75 -0.73
C ILE A 105 18.19 15.38 -0.85
N TYR A 106 19.49 15.34 -1.15
CA TYR A 106 20.23 14.07 -1.23
C TYR A 106 20.39 13.43 0.15
N ALA A 107 20.67 14.24 1.19
CA ALA A 107 20.73 13.76 2.57
C ALA A 107 19.35 13.26 3.03
N ILE A 108 18.28 13.97 2.66
CA ILE A 108 16.89 13.56 2.92
C ILE A 108 16.59 12.21 2.25
N LEU A 109 17.00 12.01 1.00
CA LEU A 109 16.83 10.73 0.30
C LEU A 109 17.56 9.57 1.00
N VAL A 110 18.76 9.82 1.55
CA VAL A 110 19.48 8.79 2.32
C VAL A 110 18.71 8.41 3.59
N THR A 111 18.23 9.39 4.35
CA THR A 111 17.39 9.07 5.54
C THR A 111 16.14 8.33 5.15
N ARG A 112 15.57 8.64 4.00
CA ARG A 112 14.40 7.97 3.45
C ARG A 112 14.65 6.48 3.15
N CYS A 113 15.84 6.12 2.64
CA CYS A 113 16.23 4.71 2.48
C CYS A 113 16.13 3.95 3.82
N PHE A 114 16.65 4.52 4.91
CA PHE A 114 16.56 3.89 6.24
C PHE A 114 15.11 3.76 6.70
N VAL A 115 14.28 4.77 6.49
CA VAL A 115 12.84 4.71 6.81
C VAL A 115 12.18 3.54 6.09
N VAL A 116 12.40 3.39 4.78
CA VAL A 116 11.78 2.32 3.98
C VAL A 116 12.28 0.94 4.37
N MET A 117 13.57 0.80 4.71
CA MET A 117 14.09 -0.46 5.28
C MET A 117 13.35 -0.82 6.55
N CYS A 118 13.18 0.13 7.47
CA CYS A 118 12.45 -0.07 8.71
C CYS A 118 10.97 -0.39 8.47
N GLU A 119 10.32 0.27 7.51
CA GLU A 119 8.93 -0.04 7.12
C GLU A 119 8.78 -1.51 6.71
N SER A 120 9.70 -2.02 5.88
CA SER A 120 9.69 -3.42 5.44
C SER A 120 9.82 -4.40 6.61
N VAL A 121 10.71 -4.06 7.56
CA VAL A 121 10.92 -4.86 8.79
C VAL A 121 9.65 -4.85 9.64
N VAL A 122 9.09 -3.66 9.90
CA VAL A 122 7.89 -3.50 10.72
C VAL A 122 6.72 -4.27 10.13
N LEU A 123 6.44 -4.13 8.83
CA LEU A 123 5.36 -4.83 8.14
C LEU A 123 5.52 -6.35 8.25
N THR A 124 6.71 -6.86 7.97
CA THR A 124 7.00 -8.30 7.96
C THR A 124 6.87 -8.88 9.37
N ILE A 125 7.52 -8.25 10.36
CA ILE A 125 7.61 -8.80 11.71
C ILE A 125 6.27 -8.69 12.45
N THR A 126 5.55 -7.56 12.35
CA THR A 126 4.26 -7.40 13.02
C THR A 126 3.24 -8.41 12.53
N THR A 127 3.17 -8.62 11.21
CA THR A 127 2.28 -9.62 10.61
C THR A 127 2.67 -11.03 11.05
N THR A 128 3.96 -11.35 11.09
CA THR A 128 4.44 -12.66 11.54
C THR A 128 4.15 -12.88 13.03
N MET A 129 4.43 -11.90 13.89
CA MET A 129 4.14 -12.00 15.33
C MET A 129 2.63 -12.12 15.61
N LEU A 130 1.77 -11.46 14.84
CA LEU A 130 0.32 -11.68 14.93
C LEU A 130 -0.04 -13.13 14.60
N CYS A 131 0.61 -13.72 13.61
CA CYS A 131 0.42 -15.12 13.26
C CYS A 131 0.90 -16.09 14.34
N ASP A 132 1.94 -15.73 15.12
CA ASP A 132 2.44 -16.53 16.22
C ASP A 132 1.57 -16.40 17.47
N TYR A 133 1.09 -15.20 17.74
CA TYR A 133 0.32 -14.92 18.95
C TYR A 133 -1.12 -15.43 18.88
N PHE A 134 -1.70 -15.44 17.68
CA PHE A 134 -3.10 -15.78 17.47
C PHE A 134 -3.26 -16.95 16.49
N ARG A 135 -4.27 -17.81 16.72
CA ARG A 135 -4.57 -18.97 15.88
C ARG A 135 -6.04 -18.93 15.41
N GLY A 136 -6.33 -19.63 14.31
CA GLY A 136 -7.70 -19.77 13.78
C GLY A 136 -8.38 -18.42 13.48
N ALA A 137 -9.65 -18.30 13.80
CA ALA A 137 -10.46 -17.12 13.52
C ALA A 137 -9.96 -15.83 14.19
N ALA A 138 -9.28 -15.92 15.34
CA ALA A 138 -8.67 -14.76 15.98
C ALA A 138 -7.54 -14.17 15.13
N ARG A 139 -6.66 -15.02 14.57
CA ARG A 139 -5.61 -14.62 13.64
C ARG A 139 -6.18 -13.91 12.41
N GLU A 140 -7.21 -14.47 11.81
CA GLU A 140 -7.85 -13.88 10.63
C GLU A 140 -8.45 -12.50 10.92
N ARG A 141 -9.09 -12.34 12.10
CA ARG A 141 -9.63 -11.03 12.54
C ARG A 141 -8.54 -9.99 12.72
N TRP A 142 -7.39 -10.32 13.33
CA TRP A 142 -6.29 -9.40 13.52
C TRP A 142 -5.63 -9.00 12.19
N LEU A 143 -5.43 -9.94 11.28
CA LEU A 143 -4.88 -9.65 9.94
C LEU A 143 -5.84 -8.78 9.10
N ALA A 144 -7.14 -9.06 9.17
CA ALA A 144 -8.15 -8.20 8.56
C ALA A 144 -8.17 -6.79 9.20
N GLY A 145 -8.00 -6.74 10.53
CA GLY A 145 -7.86 -5.50 11.28
C GLY A 145 -6.67 -4.65 10.83
N GLN A 146 -5.51 -5.27 10.52
CA GLN A 146 -4.35 -4.55 9.96
C GLN A 146 -4.72 -3.82 8.66
N THR A 147 -5.39 -4.51 7.73
CA THR A 147 -5.82 -3.91 6.46
C THR A 147 -6.81 -2.77 6.67
N GLY A 148 -7.76 -2.96 7.61
CA GLY A 148 -8.73 -1.92 7.96
C GLY A 148 -8.06 -0.67 8.56
N VAL A 149 -7.16 -0.86 9.53
CA VAL A 149 -6.42 0.24 10.16
C VAL A 149 -5.52 0.95 9.16
N ALA A 150 -4.85 0.24 8.26
CA ALA A 150 -4.06 0.84 7.19
C ALA A 150 -4.92 1.75 6.31
N SER A 151 -6.09 1.29 5.88
CA SER A 151 -6.99 2.09 5.04
C SER A 151 -7.54 3.33 5.75
N LEU A 152 -7.85 3.23 7.05
CA LEU A 152 -8.39 4.34 7.82
C LEU A 152 -7.31 5.34 8.27
N SER A 153 -6.07 4.88 8.47
CA SER A 153 -4.99 5.75 8.94
C SER A 153 -4.65 6.88 7.97
N ALA A 154 -4.78 6.67 6.67
CA ALA A 154 -4.58 7.71 5.67
C ALA A 154 -5.51 8.92 5.90
N LEU A 155 -6.75 8.69 6.37
CA LEU A 155 -7.73 9.75 6.64
C LEU A 155 -7.32 10.67 7.80
N VAL A 156 -6.43 10.19 8.68
CA VAL A 156 -5.86 10.96 9.79
C VAL A 156 -4.50 11.55 9.40
N VAL A 157 -3.66 10.76 8.74
CA VAL A 157 -2.28 11.13 8.39
C VAL A 157 -2.24 12.27 7.38
N ILE A 158 -3.11 12.25 6.37
CA ILE A 158 -3.12 13.28 5.31
C ILE A 158 -3.47 14.67 5.87
N PRO A 159 -4.57 14.89 6.60
CA PRO A 159 -4.86 16.21 7.15
C PRO A 159 -3.86 16.64 8.21
N LEU A 160 -3.31 15.69 8.99
CA LEU A 160 -2.24 16.00 9.96
C LEU A 160 -0.98 16.51 9.26
N GLY A 161 -0.57 15.88 8.15
CA GLY A 161 0.52 16.36 7.30
C GLY A 161 0.25 17.76 6.74
N GLY A 162 -0.99 18.04 6.33
CA GLY A 162 -1.42 19.37 5.87
C GLY A 162 -1.33 20.43 6.97
N TYR A 163 -1.83 20.13 8.18
CA TYR A 163 -1.76 21.02 9.34
C TYR A 163 -0.32 21.35 9.73
N LEU A 164 0.54 20.34 9.82
CA LEU A 164 1.95 20.53 10.12
C LEU A 164 2.68 21.28 9.00
N GLY A 165 2.28 21.04 7.75
CA GLY A 165 2.79 21.78 6.60
C GLY A 165 2.44 23.26 6.59
N THR A 166 1.27 23.64 7.11
CA THR A 166 0.90 25.04 7.29
C THR A 166 1.69 25.70 8.43
N THR A 167 1.95 24.96 9.52
CA THR A 167 2.61 25.49 10.73
C THR A 167 4.12 25.57 10.58
N TYR A 168 4.75 24.53 10.02
CA TYR A 168 6.22 24.38 9.96
C TYR A 168 6.78 24.34 8.52
N GLY A 169 5.94 24.63 7.51
CA GLY A 169 6.33 24.54 6.11
C GLY A 169 6.51 23.10 5.63
N TRP A 170 7.21 22.93 4.51
CA TRP A 170 7.40 21.62 3.87
C TRP A 170 8.08 20.57 4.78
N GLN A 171 8.81 21.00 5.79
CA GLN A 171 9.48 20.12 6.76
C GLN A 171 8.50 19.57 7.81
N GLY A 172 7.36 20.23 8.06
CA GLY A 172 6.40 19.86 9.11
C GLY A 172 5.96 18.40 9.12
N PRO A 173 5.61 17.80 7.98
CA PRO A 173 5.17 16.40 7.92
C PRO A 173 6.16 15.39 8.48
N PHE A 174 7.48 15.70 8.50
CA PHE A 174 8.49 14.81 9.08
C PHE A 174 8.33 14.62 10.60
N LEU A 175 7.65 15.53 11.30
CA LEU A 175 7.35 15.36 12.72
C LEU A 175 6.37 14.22 13.01
N VAL A 176 5.57 13.81 12.04
CA VAL A 176 4.64 12.68 12.22
C VAL A 176 5.39 11.38 12.53
N TYR A 177 6.63 11.25 12.09
CA TYR A 177 7.46 10.08 12.37
C TYR A 177 7.74 9.86 13.88
N LEU A 178 7.61 10.91 14.72
CA LEU A 178 7.66 10.80 16.19
C LEU A 178 6.57 9.89 16.76
N TYR A 179 5.46 9.71 16.03
CA TYR A 179 4.41 8.77 16.40
C TYR A 179 4.95 7.34 16.62
N SER A 180 5.99 6.96 15.89
CA SER A 180 6.67 5.66 16.08
C SER A 180 7.16 5.46 17.49
N VAL A 181 7.60 6.51 18.20
CA VAL A 181 8.07 6.43 19.59
C VAL A 181 6.95 5.93 20.52
N LEU A 182 5.72 6.42 20.32
CA LEU A 182 4.56 5.97 21.09
C LEU A 182 4.27 4.48 20.83
N LEU A 183 4.38 4.06 19.58
CA LEU A 183 4.19 2.66 19.21
C LEU A 183 5.28 1.76 19.78
N VAL A 184 6.54 2.21 19.80
CA VAL A 184 7.67 1.50 20.45
C VAL A 184 7.36 1.23 21.91
N LEU A 185 6.89 2.22 22.66
CA LEU A 185 6.50 2.05 24.06
C LEU A 185 5.39 0.99 24.20
N GLY A 186 4.40 0.99 23.33
CA GLY A 186 3.35 -0.03 23.29
C GLY A 186 3.91 -1.42 23.01
N VAL A 187 4.82 -1.57 22.05
CA VAL A 187 5.47 -2.85 21.73
C VAL A 187 6.32 -3.32 22.90
N ILE A 188 7.09 -2.44 23.56
CA ILE A 188 7.90 -2.80 24.73
C ILE A 188 7.03 -3.26 25.90
N ALA A 189 5.92 -2.55 26.17
CA ALA A 189 5.06 -2.83 27.32
C ALA A 189 4.23 -4.11 27.16
N PHE A 190 3.71 -4.38 25.97
CA PHE A 190 2.67 -5.40 25.78
C PHE A 190 3.13 -6.63 25.00
N THR A 191 4.32 -6.63 24.36
CA THR A 191 4.76 -7.80 23.58
C THR A 191 5.91 -8.54 24.26
N TRP A 192 6.12 -9.79 23.87
CA TRP A 192 7.25 -10.63 24.26
C TRP A 192 7.83 -11.31 23.04
N GLU A 193 9.00 -11.93 23.17
CA GLU A 193 9.56 -12.74 22.09
C GLU A 193 8.71 -14.02 21.95
N PRO A 194 8.17 -14.34 20.76
CA PRO A 194 7.48 -15.60 20.54
C PRO A 194 8.45 -16.78 20.77
N GLU A 195 7.96 -17.83 21.42
CA GLU A 195 8.72 -19.06 21.48
C GLU A 195 8.95 -19.56 20.05
N ARG A 196 10.21 -19.80 19.70
CA ARG A 196 10.53 -20.43 18.42
C ARG A 196 9.95 -21.84 18.45
N GLU A 197 8.83 -22.05 17.78
CA GLU A 197 8.45 -23.41 17.44
C GLU A 197 9.65 -24.00 16.68
N ALA A 198 10.22 -25.12 17.21
CA ALA A 198 11.20 -25.89 16.45
C ALA A 198 10.64 -26.05 15.03
N PRO A 199 11.49 -25.93 13.97
CA PRO A 199 10.99 -26.02 12.60
C PRO A 199 10.06 -27.22 12.59
N SER A 200 8.74 -26.94 12.55
CA SER A 200 7.82 -28.03 12.42
C SER A 200 8.31 -28.75 11.18
N THR A 201 8.44 -30.05 11.25
CA THR A 201 8.55 -30.93 10.09
C THR A 201 7.27 -30.82 9.25
N ALA A 202 6.71 -29.61 9.20
CA ALA A 202 5.66 -29.20 8.31
C ALA A 202 6.25 -29.36 6.92
N ARG A 203 6.03 -30.60 6.45
CA ARG A 203 6.06 -31.05 5.08
C ARG A 203 6.79 -30.04 4.22
N GLN A 204 8.09 -30.29 3.99
CA GLN A 204 8.79 -29.63 2.87
C GLN A 204 7.76 -29.63 1.74
N PRO A 205 7.48 -28.48 1.08
CA PRO A 205 6.61 -28.48 -0.07
C PRO A 205 7.07 -29.64 -0.91
N ASP A 206 6.16 -30.62 -1.15
CA ASP A 206 6.49 -31.85 -1.87
C ASP A 206 7.44 -31.45 -2.99
N ALA A 207 8.55 -32.16 -3.16
CA ALA A 207 9.54 -31.81 -4.19
C ALA A 207 8.84 -31.64 -5.55
N ASP A 208 7.74 -32.32 -5.77
CA ASP A 208 6.83 -32.18 -6.90
C ASP A 208 6.16 -30.78 -6.97
N ALA A 209 5.93 -30.10 -5.85
CA ALA A 209 5.38 -28.73 -5.84
C ALA A 209 6.36 -27.70 -6.37
N TYR A 210 7.66 -27.97 -6.30
CA TYR A 210 8.69 -27.11 -6.89
C TYR A 210 8.65 -27.10 -8.42
N TYR A 211 8.19 -28.19 -9.02
CA TYR A 211 8.04 -28.36 -10.47
C TYR A 211 6.68 -27.90 -11.01
N LEU A 212 5.73 -27.47 -10.15
CA LEU A 212 4.51 -26.85 -10.62
C LEU A 212 4.84 -25.56 -11.36
N THR A 213 4.68 -25.59 -12.68
CA THR A 213 4.96 -24.46 -13.55
C THR A 213 3.95 -23.33 -13.29
N MET A 214 4.49 -22.13 -13.10
CA MET A 214 3.67 -20.92 -12.99
C MET A 214 2.94 -20.69 -14.32
N PRO A 215 1.63 -20.39 -14.35
CA PRO A 215 0.92 -20.03 -15.57
C PRO A 215 1.31 -18.63 -16.05
N TRP A 216 2.51 -18.52 -16.65
CA TRP A 216 3.15 -17.25 -16.97
C TRP A 216 2.31 -16.35 -17.87
N ALA A 217 1.60 -16.88 -18.87
CA ALA A 217 0.74 -16.06 -19.73
C ALA A 217 -0.34 -15.30 -18.92
N ARG A 218 -0.96 -15.99 -17.95
CA ARG A 218 -1.91 -15.36 -17.03
C ARG A 218 -1.24 -14.37 -16.08
N MET A 219 -0.08 -14.73 -15.52
CA MET A 219 0.63 -13.89 -14.57
C MET A 219 1.15 -12.60 -15.21
N ILE A 220 1.64 -12.65 -16.45
CA ILE A 220 2.04 -11.46 -17.20
C ILE A 220 0.85 -10.50 -17.39
N GLY A 221 -0.31 -11.02 -17.74
CA GLY A 221 -1.53 -10.21 -17.84
C GLY A 221 -1.91 -9.57 -16.49
N ILE A 222 -1.83 -10.32 -15.39
CA ILE A 222 -2.09 -9.82 -14.03
C ILE A 222 -1.07 -8.73 -13.66
N ILE A 223 0.23 -8.96 -13.93
CA ILE A 223 1.30 -7.99 -13.67
C ILE A 223 1.06 -6.68 -14.44
N ALA A 224 0.75 -6.76 -15.74
CA ALA A 224 0.50 -5.59 -16.57
C ALA A 224 -0.69 -4.76 -16.06
N ILE A 225 -1.81 -5.42 -15.73
CA ILE A 225 -2.99 -4.73 -15.18
C ILE A 225 -2.73 -4.21 -13.76
N THR A 226 -1.92 -4.92 -12.96
CA THR A 226 -1.51 -4.46 -11.63
C THR A 226 -0.64 -3.21 -11.71
N LEU A 227 0.31 -3.15 -12.64
CA LEU A 227 1.12 -1.94 -12.89
C LEU A 227 0.23 -0.75 -13.23
N LEU A 228 -0.72 -0.92 -14.16
CA LEU A 228 -1.66 0.14 -14.52
C LEU A 228 -2.51 0.57 -13.32
N GLY A 229 -3.11 -0.38 -12.61
CA GLY A 229 -3.93 -0.11 -11.42
C GLY A 229 -3.14 0.59 -10.31
N SER A 230 -1.89 0.20 -10.08
CA SER A 230 -1.00 0.82 -9.10
C SER A 230 -0.63 2.26 -9.50
N VAL A 231 -0.26 2.49 -10.75
CA VAL A 231 -0.01 3.85 -11.26
C VAL A 231 -1.25 4.72 -11.07
N CYS A 232 -2.43 4.23 -11.39
CA CYS A 232 -3.68 4.95 -11.18
C CYS A 232 -3.93 5.23 -9.70
N PHE A 233 -3.72 4.25 -8.81
CA PHE A 233 -3.91 4.38 -7.38
C PHE A 233 -3.02 5.47 -6.77
N TYR A 234 -1.73 5.42 -7.08
CA TYR A 234 -0.75 6.34 -6.48
C TYR A 234 -0.70 7.70 -7.15
N SER A 235 -1.20 7.85 -8.39
CA SER A 235 -1.23 9.12 -9.11
C SER A 235 -1.93 10.21 -8.31
N THR A 236 -3.08 9.91 -7.72
CA THR A 236 -3.83 10.86 -6.90
C THR A 236 -3.11 11.12 -5.57
N ILE A 237 -2.51 10.11 -4.94
CA ILE A 237 -1.81 10.28 -3.66
C ILE A 237 -0.58 11.18 -3.83
N THR A 238 0.21 10.98 -4.89
CA THR A 238 1.49 11.67 -5.09
C THR A 238 1.35 13.03 -5.77
N LYS A 239 0.35 13.23 -6.63
CA LYS A 239 0.21 14.45 -7.44
C LYS A 239 -0.99 15.33 -7.05
N ASN A 240 -1.71 14.97 -5.98
CA ASN A 240 -2.91 15.69 -5.56
C ASN A 240 -2.62 17.15 -5.17
N ALA A 241 -1.56 17.38 -4.38
CA ALA A 241 -1.16 18.74 -4.00
C ALA A 241 -0.82 19.59 -5.23
N ALA A 242 -0.02 19.06 -6.16
CA ALA A 242 0.36 19.77 -7.35
C ALA A 242 -0.85 20.11 -8.23
N ALA A 243 -1.81 19.20 -8.36
CA ALA A 243 -3.04 19.45 -9.10
C ALA A 243 -3.93 20.50 -8.42
N LEU A 244 -4.06 20.48 -7.10
CA LEU A 244 -4.83 21.48 -6.35
C LEU A 244 -4.19 22.87 -6.40
N VAL A 245 -2.85 22.95 -6.44
CA VAL A 245 -2.13 24.22 -6.65
C VAL A 245 -2.46 24.81 -8.01
N THR A 246 -2.58 24.03 -9.09
CA THR A 246 -3.02 24.54 -10.40
C THR A 246 -4.46 25.09 -10.38
N LEU A 247 -5.27 24.67 -9.41
CA LEU A 247 -6.63 25.17 -9.16
C LEU A 247 -6.68 26.31 -8.12
N GLY A 248 -5.52 26.90 -7.78
CA GLY A 248 -5.41 28.07 -6.90
C GLY A 248 -5.42 27.76 -5.39
N VAL A 249 -5.23 26.50 -4.98
CA VAL A 249 -5.11 26.14 -3.55
C VAL A 249 -3.64 26.04 -3.16
N THR A 250 -3.15 26.98 -2.38
CA THR A 250 -1.75 27.03 -1.92
C THR A 250 -1.57 26.63 -0.46
N ASP A 251 -2.65 26.70 0.35
CA ASP A 251 -2.61 26.33 1.76
C ASP A 251 -2.58 24.79 1.94
N PRO A 252 -1.51 24.22 2.56
CA PRO A 252 -1.37 22.79 2.78
C PRO A 252 -2.48 22.17 3.63
N ASN A 253 -3.01 22.93 4.60
CA ASN A 253 -4.11 22.44 5.42
C ASN A 253 -5.38 22.22 4.56
N ARG A 254 -5.72 23.17 3.70
CA ARG A 254 -6.82 23.04 2.75
C ARG A 254 -6.57 21.92 1.73
N ILE A 255 -5.35 21.76 1.24
CA ILE A 255 -4.93 20.65 0.39
C ILE A 255 -5.14 19.32 1.13
N GLY A 256 -4.72 19.25 2.40
CA GLY A 256 -4.90 18.07 3.26
C GLY A 256 -6.36 17.67 3.41
N HIS A 257 -7.27 18.60 3.69
CA HIS A 257 -8.71 18.33 3.80
C HIS A 257 -9.31 17.84 2.47
N LEU A 258 -9.00 18.49 1.35
CA LEU A 258 -9.46 18.08 0.01
C LEU A 258 -8.91 16.69 -0.37
N SER A 259 -7.66 16.41 -0.02
CA SER A 259 -7.03 15.10 -0.23
C SER A 259 -7.66 14.01 0.65
N THR A 260 -8.11 14.37 1.85
CA THR A 260 -8.85 13.44 2.71
C THR A 260 -10.19 13.06 2.09
N ILE A 261 -10.92 14.03 1.52
CA ILE A 261 -12.16 13.76 0.77
C ILE A 261 -11.89 12.78 -0.37
N ALA A 262 -10.83 12.99 -1.14
CA ALA A 262 -10.42 12.05 -2.19
C ALA A 262 -10.14 10.65 -1.63
N SER A 263 -9.38 10.55 -0.55
CA SER A 263 -8.94 9.27 0.04
C SER A 263 -10.06 8.46 0.69
N LEU A 264 -11.20 9.08 1.05
CA LEU A 264 -12.42 8.36 1.50
C LEU A 264 -12.92 7.36 0.43
N GLY A 265 -12.58 7.56 -0.83
CA GLY A 265 -12.94 6.64 -1.91
C GLY A 265 -12.37 5.22 -1.71
N VAL A 266 -11.17 5.09 -1.14
CA VAL A 266 -10.52 3.78 -0.96
C VAL A 266 -11.33 2.84 -0.06
N PRO A 267 -11.69 3.20 1.18
CA PRO A 267 -12.53 2.32 2.01
C PRO A 267 -13.92 2.08 1.42
N ILE A 268 -14.51 3.07 0.75
CA ILE A 268 -15.80 2.89 0.03
C ILE A 268 -15.64 1.84 -1.07
N GLY A 269 -14.59 1.94 -1.90
CA GLY A 269 -14.31 0.96 -2.95
C GLY A 269 -14.06 -0.44 -2.41
N THR A 270 -13.33 -0.58 -1.32
CA THR A 270 -13.10 -1.87 -0.65
C THR A 270 -14.42 -2.47 -0.16
N LEU A 271 -15.33 -1.67 0.38
CA LEU A 271 -16.66 -2.12 0.77
C LEU A 271 -17.51 -2.53 -0.45
N MET A 272 -17.46 -1.76 -1.55
CA MET A 272 -18.12 -2.13 -2.80
C MET A 272 -17.59 -3.45 -3.36
N PHE A 273 -16.27 -3.67 -3.32
CA PHE A 273 -15.71 -4.97 -3.69
C PHE A 273 -16.32 -6.11 -2.87
N TRP A 274 -16.42 -5.94 -1.54
CA TRP A 274 -17.02 -6.97 -0.68
C TRP A 274 -18.47 -7.30 -1.09
N MET A 275 -19.25 -6.31 -1.49
CA MET A 275 -20.62 -6.51 -1.98
C MET A 275 -20.65 -7.21 -3.35
N LEU A 276 -19.69 -6.91 -4.23
CA LEU A 276 -19.64 -7.35 -5.63
C LEU A 276 -18.71 -8.56 -5.86
N CYS A 277 -18.00 -9.06 -4.84
CA CYS A 277 -16.96 -10.10 -4.96
C CYS A 277 -17.44 -11.43 -5.56
N ARG A 278 -18.76 -11.65 -5.65
CA ARG A 278 -19.37 -12.83 -6.31
C ARG A 278 -19.41 -12.69 -7.83
N LEU A 279 -19.21 -11.50 -8.38
CA LEU A 279 -19.19 -11.29 -9.82
C LEU A 279 -17.94 -11.93 -10.45
N HIS A 280 -18.05 -12.21 -11.74
CA HIS A 280 -16.90 -12.68 -12.51
C HIS A 280 -15.82 -11.58 -12.57
N ILE A 281 -14.54 -12.01 -12.54
CA ILE A 281 -13.39 -11.11 -12.51
C ILE A 281 -13.40 -10.05 -13.62
N GLY A 282 -13.85 -10.41 -14.82
CA GLY A 282 -13.93 -9.46 -15.95
C GLY A 282 -14.97 -8.36 -15.74
N TRP A 283 -16.06 -8.62 -15.03
CA TRP A 283 -17.02 -7.59 -14.63
C TRP A 283 -16.47 -6.71 -13.53
N LEU A 284 -15.78 -7.29 -12.53
CA LEU A 284 -15.14 -6.54 -11.46
C LEU A 284 -14.11 -5.57 -12.04
N LEU A 285 -13.17 -6.06 -12.85
CA LEU A 285 -12.17 -5.20 -13.51
C LEU A 285 -12.81 -4.16 -14.41
N GLY A 286 -13.91 -4.49 -15.10
CA GLY A 286 -14.67 -3.53 -15.92
C GLY A 286 -15.22 -2.38 -15.07
N ILE A 287 -15.84 -2.69 -13.92
CA ILE A 287 -16.38 -1.70 -12.99
C ILE A 287 -15.24 -0.88 -12.36
N ASP A 288 -14.16 -1.55 -11.91
CA ASP A 288 -13.01 -0.92 -11.30
C ASP A 288 -12.42 0.16 -12.22
N PHE A 289 -12.06 -0.23 -13.45
CA PHE A 289 -11.45 0.68 -14.41
C PHE A 289 -12.44 1.71 -14.98
N LEU A 290 -13.74 1.41 -15.01
CA LEU A 290 -14.77 2.39 -15.38
C LEU A 290 -14.85 3.51 -14.34
N LEU A 291 -14.85 3.20 -13.06
CA LEU A 291 -14.84 4.18 -11.97
C LEU A 291 -13.55 5.02 -11.99
N ILE A 292 -12.39 4.36 -12.16
CA ILE A 292 -11.10 5.04 -12.28
C ILE A 292 -11.12 6.01 -13.48
N ALA A 293 -11.58 5.55 -14.64
CA ALA A 293 -11.65 6.33 -15.88
C ALA A 293 -12.57 7.54 -15.73
N THR A 294 -13.76 7.32 -15.17
CA THR A 294 -14.74 8.38 -14.92
C THR A 294 -14.16 9.43 -13.97
N GLY A 295 -13.56 9.01 -12.86
CA GLY A 295 -12.92 9.91 -11.92
C GLY A 295 -11.80 10.74 -12.56
N PHE A 296 -10.89 10.12 -13.31
CA PHE A 296 -9.83 10.86 -14.03
C PHE A 296 -10.36 11.84 -15.07
N THR A 297 -11.40 11.47 -15.81
CA THR A 297 -12.03 12.37 -16.78
C THR A 297 -12.67 13.57 -16.08
N MET A 298 -13.35 13.34 -14.96
CA MET A 298 -13.90 14.42 -14.13
C MET A 298 -12.80 15.30 -13.52
N MET A 299 -11.67 14.71 -13.07
CA MET A 299 -10.52 15.47 -12.56
C MET A 299 -9.93 16.38 -13.65
N SER A 300 -9.84 15.91 -14.89
CA SER A 300 -9.28 16.68 -16.01
C SER A 300 -10.12 17.88 -16.39
N SER A 301 -11.43 17.85 -16.15
CA SER A 301 -12.39 18.92 -16.45
C SER A 301 -12.79 19.73 -15.21
N ALA A 302 -12.16 19.49 -14.05
CA ALA A 302 -12.52 20.15 -12.82
C ALA A 302 -12.17 21.64 -12.86
N ALA A 303 -13.17 22.50 -12.64
CA ALA A 303 -13.01 23.94 -12.59
C ALA A 303 -12.80 24.49 -11.17
N THR A 304 -13.11 23.70 -10.13
CA THR A 304 -13.00 24.10 -8.73
C THR A 304 -12.26 23.06 -7.91
N PRO A 305 -11.57 23.44 -6.82
CA PRO A 305 -10.91 22.50 -5.94
C PRO A 305 -11.84 21.43 -5.36
N MET A 306 -13.09 21.77 -5.07
CA MET A 306 -14.06 20.82 -4.53
C MET A 306 -14.53 19.83 -5.60
N SER A 307 -14.80 20.29 -6.83
CA SER A 307 -15.15 19.38 -7.94
C SER A 307 -14.02 18.40 -8.24
N TYR A 308 -12.77 18.87 -8.17
CA TYR A 308 -11.59 18.02 -8.27
C TYR A 308 -11.52 16.96 -7.15
N ALA A 309 -11.74 17.37 -5.89
CA ALA A 309 -11.70 16.43 -4.76
C ALA A 309 -12.78 15.35 -4.85
N ILE A 310 -13.98 15.69 -5.30
CA ILE A 310 -15.07 14.74 -5.54
C ILE A 310 -14.71 13.80 -6.70
N ALA A 311 -14.16 14.33 -7.79
CA ALA A 311 -13.71 13.54 -8.93
C ALA A 311 -12.60 12.55 -8.53
N ALA A 312 -11.64 13.02 -7.72
CA ALA A 312 -10.58 12.18 -7.16
C ALA A 312 -11.14 11.11 -6.20
N ASN A 313 -12.21 11.41 -5.45
CA ASN A 313 -12.90 10.41 -4.64
C ASN A 313 -13.50 9.29 -5.50
N VAL A 314 -14.19 9.63 -6.59
CA VAL A 314 -14.72 8.63 -7.54
C VAL A 314 -13.61 7.76 -8.10
N GLN A 315 -12.49 8.36 -8.50
CA GLN A 315 -11.31 7.63 -8.97
C GLN A 315 -10.75 6.69 -7.89
N GLN A 316 -10.68 7.15 -6.64
CA GLN A 316 -10.19 6.35 -5.50
C GLN A 316 -11.17 5.25 -5.09
N ILE A 317 -12.48 5.37 -5.35
CA ILE A 317 -13.42 4.26 -5.18
C ILE A 317 -13.03 3.10 -6.12
N GLY A 318 -12.80 3.37 -7.39
CA GLY A 318 -12.33 2.37 -8.34
C GLY A 318 -10.99 1.74 -7.92
N CYS A 319 -10.05 2.55 -7.44
CA CYS A 319 -8.76 2.08 -6.94
C CYS A 319 -8.89 1.21 -5.68
N GLY A 320 -9.81 1.54 -4.77
CA GLY A 320 -10.10 0.74 -3.57
C GLY A 320 -10.71 -0.62 -3.90
N MET A 321 -11.43 -0.74 -5.03
CA MET A 321 -11.94 -2.01 -5.53
C MET A 321 -10.85 -2.82 -6.26
N VAL A 322 -10.01 -2.16 -7.07
CA VAL A 322 -9.03 -2.85 -7.93
C VAL A 322 -8.00 -3.64 -7.11
N LEU A 323 -7.63 -3.16 -5.93
CA LEU A 323 -6.65 -3.82 -5.06
C LEU A 323 -7.06 -5.24 -4.68
N PRO A 324 -8.21 -5.47 -4.00
CA PRO A 324 -8.65 -6.82 -3.67
C PRO A 324 -9.04 -7.63 -4.91
N THR A 325 -9.54 -7.00 -5.98
CA THR A 325 -9.85 -7.66 -7.25
C THR A 325 -8.61 -8.32 -7.83
N LEU A 326 -7.50 -7.59 -7.93
CA LEU A 326 -6.25 -8.09 -8.48
C LEU A 326 -5.58 -9.13 -7.58
N LEU A 327 -5.63 -8.95 -6.26
CA LEU A 327 -5.12 -9.92 -5.30
C LEU A 327 -5.85 -11.28 -5.42
N VAL A 328 -7.18 -11.24 -5.47
CA VAL A 328 -7.99 -12.44 -5.68
C VAL A 328 -7.68 -13.08 -7.02
N TRP A 329 -7.54 -12.30 -8.08
CA TRP A 329 -7.20 -12.82 -9.41
C TRP A 329 -5.79 -13.42 -9.47
N ALA A 330 -4.81 -12.82 -8.79
CA ALA A 330 -3.45 -13.33 -8.73
C ALA A 330 -3.31 -14.66 -7.99
N THR A 331 -4.14 -14.88 -6.95
CA THR A 331 -4.02 -16.06 -6.07
C THR A 331 -5.04 -17.16 -6.38
N ARG A 332 -6.20 -16.81 -6.93
CA ARG A 332 -7.28 -17.73 -7.21
C ARG A 332 -6.92 -18.66 -8.38
N GLY A 333 -7.11 -19.98 -8.20
CA GLY A 333 -6.77 -21.00 -9.21
C GLY A 333 -5.30 -21.39 -9.27
N LEU A 334 -4.44 -20.84 -8.41
CA LEU A 334 -3.08 -21.35 -8.20
C LEU A 334 -3.11 -22.47 -7.17
N ALA A 335 -2.31 -23.52 -7.42
CA ALA A 335 -2.06 -24.55 -6.43
C ALA A 335 -1.51 -23.93 -5.14
N TYR A 336 -1.84 -24.49 -3.98
CA TYR A 336 -1.44 -23.95 -2.68
C TYR A 336 0.05 -23.67 -2.59
N ALA A 337 0.89 -24.58 -3.12
CA ALA A 337 2.35 -24.50 -3.11
C ALA A 337 2.93 -23.28 -3.85
N ILE A 338 2.24 -22.75 -4.87
CA ILE A 338 2.71 -21.60 -5.68
C ILE A 338 1.94 -20.30 -5.43
N ARG A 339 0.93 -20.31 -4.56
CA ARG A 339 0.15 -19.10 -4.22
C ARG A 339 1.01 -17.98 -3.64
N GLY A 340 1.99 -18.34 -2.80
CA GLY A 340 2.93 -17.37 -2.24
C GLY A 340 3.74 -16.65 -3.32
N ARG A 341 4.19 -17.38 -4.36
CA ARG A 341 4.89 -16.79 -5.52
C ARG A 341 3.98 -15.87 -6.32
N GLY A 342 2.72 -16.28 -6.54
CA GLY A 342 1.72 -15.45 -7.22
C GLY A 342 1.45 -14.14 -6.48
N ASN A 343 1.29 -14.21 -5.15
CA ASN A 343 1.13 -13.03 -4.30
C ASN A 343 2.38 -12.13 -4.31
N GLY A 344 3.58 -12.72 -4.26
CA GLY A 344 4.84 -11.98 -4.33
C GLY A 344 5.00 -11.22 -5.64
N LEU A 345 4.65 -11.85 -6.78
CA LEU A 345 4.68 -11.21 -8.09
C LEU A 345 3.67 -10.04 -8.18
N TRP A 346 2.47 -10.24 -7.64
CA TRP A 346 1.45 -9.19 -7.57
C TRP A 346 1.91 -8.01 -6.72
N GLN A 347 2.42 -8.26 -5.51
CA GLN A 347 2.94 -7.21 -4.64
C GLN A 347 4.14 -6.49 -5.24
N GLY A 348 5.05 -7.23 -5.89
CA GLY A 348 6.19 -6.64 -6.60
C GLY A 348 5.74 -5.72 -7.73
N ALA A 349 4.79 -6.15 -8.55
CA ALA A 349 4.23 -5.31 -9.61
C ALA A 349 3.53 -4.07 -9.05
N PHE A 350 2.79 -4.20 -7.94
CA PHE A 350 2.14 -3.08 -7.27
C PHE A 350 3.16 -2.08 -6.71
N GLY A 351 4.26 -2.56 -6.11
CA GLY A 351 5.36 -1.73 -5.63
C GLY A 351 6.10 -1.01 -6.76
N VAL A 352 6.37 -1.68 -7.87
CA VAL A 352 6.97 -1.05 -9.06
C VAL A 352 6.04 0.04 -9.62
N GLY A 353 4.73 -0.20 -9.65
CA GLY A 353 3.76 0.81 -10.07
C GLY A 353 3.77 2.06 -9.18
N LEU A 354 3.88 1.89 -7.84
CA LEU A 354 4.10 3.01 -6.92
C LEU A 354 5.37 3.78 -7.30
N PHE A 355 6.50 3.06 -7.44
CA PHE A 355 7.80 3.66 -7.69
C PHE A 355 7.82 4.53 -8.95
N ILE A 356 7.22 4.05 -10.05
CA ILE A 356 7.21 4.79 -11.32
C ILE A 356 6.11 5.85 -11.41
N SER A 357 5.06 5.79 -10.58
CA SER A 357 3.83 6.58 -10.75
C SER A 357 4.09 8.08 -10.81
N ALA A 358 4.77 8.65 -9.80
CA ALA A 358 4.98 10.09 -9.71
C ALA A 358 5.88 10.62 -10.82
N ALA A 359 7.01 9.93 -11.09
CA ALA A 359 7.95 10.30 -12.15
C ALA A 359 7.29 10.23 -13.55
N LEU A 360 6.47 9.20 -13.78
CA LEU A 360 5.71 9.04 -15.02
C LEU A 360 4.73 10.21 -15.21
N LEU A 361 3.99 10.59 -14.16
CA LEU A 361 3.06 11.71 -14.24
C LEU A 361 3.77 13.06 -14.42
N THR A 362 4.92 13.25 -13.79
CA THR A 362 5.75 14.44 -14.00
C THR A 362 6.22 14.52 -15.46
N PHE A 363 6.71 13.40 -16.01
CA PHE A 363 7.13 13.32 -17.41
C PHE A 363 5.95 13.61 -18.37
N LEU A 364 4.84 12.90 -18.19
CA LEU A 364 3.64 13.09 -19.03
C LEU A 364 3.05 14.49 -18.90
N GLY A 365 3.06 15.06 -17.68
CA GLY A 365 2.61 16.43 -17.44
C GLY A 365 3.41 17.48 -18.22
N LYS A 366 4.73 17.28 -18.32
CA LYS A 366 5.60 18.14 -19.14
C LYS A 366 5.28 18.03 -20.64
N GLN A 367 4.92 16.83 -21.12
CA GLN A 367 4.60 16.59 -22.53
C GLN A 367 3.18 17.05 -22.91
N LEU A 368 2.22 16.91 -22.01
CA LEU A 368 0.79 17.16 -22.27
C LEU A 368 0.32 18.56 -21.82
N GLY A 369 1.23 19.41 -21.34
CA GLY A 369 0.89 20.78 -20.92
C GLY A 369 0.23 20.89 -19.55
N GLY A 370 0.44 19.91 -18.66
CA GLY A 370 0.02 19.95 -17.26
C GLY A 370 -0.56 18.65 -16.71
N LEU A 371 -0.85 18.64 -15.41
CA LEU A 371 -1.37 17.46 -14.73
C LEU A 371 -2.83 17.15 -15.08
N LEU A 372 -3.68 18.17 -15.24
CA LEU A 372 -5.09 17.97 -15.57
C LEU A 372 -5.27 17.28 -16.93
N PRO A 373 -4.60 17.71 -18.03
CA PRO A 373 -4.60 16.95 -19.28
C PRO A 373 -4.05 15.53 -19.14
N THR A 374 -3.05 15.33 -18.29
CA THR A 374 -2.49 13.99 -18.01
C THR A 374 -3.53 13.06 -17.39
N PHE A 375 -4.32 13.54 -16.44
CA PHE A 375 -5.43 12.76 -15.89
C PHE A 375 -6.47 12.42 -16.96
N GLY A 376 -6.78 13.35 -17.87
CA GLY A 376 -7.66 13.08 -19.01
C GLY A 376 -7.14 11.96 -19.92
N MET A 377 -5.82 11.92 -20.18
CA MET A 377 -5.19 10.83 -20.93
C MET A 377 -5.30 9.49 -20.17
N LEU A 378 -4.99 9.48 -18.87
CA LEU A 378 -5.14 8.28 -18.04
C LEU A 378 -6.58 7.79 -18.01
N GLY A 379 -7.56 8.70 -17.97
CA GLY A 379 -8.98 8.37 -18.08
C GLY A 379 -9.28 7.58 -19.35
N LYS A 380 -8.79 8.05 -20.51
CA LYS A 380 -8.95 7.34 -21.79
C LYS A 380 -8.32 5.95 -21.77
N VAL A 381 -7.10 5.81 -21.23
CA VAL A 381 -6.42 4.51 -21.06
C VAL A 381 -7.25 3.57 -20.19
N CYS A 382 -7.80 4.07 -19.09
CA CYS A 382 -8.63 3.26 -18.18
C CYS A 382 -9.98 2.87 -18.81
N PHE A 383 -10.59 3.72 -19.66
CA PHE A 383 -11.77 3.33 -20.44
C PHE A 383 -11.47 2.17 -21.39
N VAL A 384 -10.32 2.21 -22.08
CA VAL A 384 -9.87 1.10 -22.93
C VAL A 384 -9.65 -0.16 -22.09
N ALA A 385 -9.04 -0.06 -20.92
CA ALA A 385 -8.84 -1.19 -20.01
C ALA A 385 -10.18 -1.77 -19.52
N ALA A 386 -11.15 -0.92 -19.16
CA ALA A 386 -12.50 -1.34 -18.78
C ALA A 386 -13.19 -2.10 -19.91
N ALA A 387 -13.17 -1.53 -21.13
CA ALA A 387 -13.76 -2.16 -22.31
C ALA A 387 -13.07 -3.51 -22.62
N ALA A 388 -11.73 -3.56 -22.56
CA ALA A 388 -10.98 -4.81 -22.78
C ALA A 388 -11.33 -5.90 -21.75
N ALA A 389 -11.50 -5.53 -20.47
CA ALA A 389 -11.89 -6.48 -19.42
C ALA A 389 -13.30 -7.07 -19.67
N VAL A 390 -14.25 -6.24 -20.07
CA VAL A 390 -15.62 -6.64 -20.39
C VAL A 390 -15.67 -7.50 -21.67
N VAL A 391 -14.99 -7.06 -22.74
CA VAL A 391 -14.92 -7.78 -24.01
C VAL A 391 -14.20 -9.13 -23.82
N GLY A 392 -13.11 -9.15 -23.09
CA GLY A 392 -12.40 -10.39 -22.74
C GLY A 392 -13.32 -11.38 -22.02
N LYS A 393 -14.16 -10.90 -21.09
CA LYS A 393 -15.15 -11.75 -20.43
C LYS A 393 -16.23 -12.27 -21.39
N LEU A 394 -16.68 -11.46 -22.33
CA LEU A 394 -17.70 -11.86 -23.30
C LEU A 394 -17.17 -12.89 -24.30
N ILE A 395 -15.93 -12.71 -24.77
CA ILE A 395 -15.31 -13.59 -25.78
C ILE A 395 -14.81 -14.89 -25.11
N TRP A 396 -14.10 -14.79 -24.00
CA TRP A 396 -13.51 -15.93 -23.30
C TRP A 396 -14.22 -16.28 -22.00
N GLY A 397 -15.52 -16.10 -21.95
CA GLY A 397 -16.36 -16.35 -20.75
C GLY A 397 -16.26 -17.76 -20.13
N ARG A 398 -15.46 -18.64 -20.73
CA ARG A 398 -15.08 -19.97 -20.22
C ARG A 398 -13.71 -20.01 -19.51
N LEU A 399 -13.01 -18.91 -19.34
CA LEU A 399 -11.97 -18.80 -18.32
C LEU A 399 -12.60 -18.74 -16.92
N ALA A 400 -13.82 -19.30 -16.81
CA ALA A 400 -14.43 -19.67 -15.56
C ALA A 400 -13.44 -20.55 -14.80
N LEU A 401 -13.09 -20.09 -13.61
CA LEU A 401 -12.49 -20.91 -12.57
C LEU A 401 -13.24 -22.23 -12.52
N PRO A 402 -12.55 -23.40 -12.45
CA PRO A 402 -13.26 -24.63 -12.18
C PRO A 402 -14.11 -24.39 -10.94
N ALA A 403 -15.42 -24.56 -11.10
CA ALA A 403 -16.31 -24.63 -9.96
C ALA A 403 -15.65 -25.59 -8.97
N SER A 404 -15.54 -25.18 -7.71
CA SER A 404 -15.17 -26.12 -6.65
C SER A 404 -16.07 -27.33 -6.85
N SER A 405 -15.50 -28.42 -7.38
CA SER A 405 -16.19 -29.70 -7.44
C SER A 405 -16.63 -29.98 -6.01
N GLY A 406 -17.94 -29.95 -5.81
CA GLY A 406 -18.55 -30.16 -4.54
C GLY A 406 -18.00 -31.44 -3.92
N ALA A 407 -17.56 -31.33 -2.69
CA ALA A 407 -17.55 -32.43 -1.77
C ALA A 407 -19.04 -32.84 -1.55
N SER A 408 -19.60 -33.57 -2.50
CA SER A 408 -20.80 -34.35 -2.29
C SER A 408 -20.36 -35.81 -2.38
N GLY A 409 -20.39 -36.50 -1.27
CA GLY A 409 -20.38 -37.94 -1.26
C GLY A 409 -19.27 -38.58 -0.44
N ALA A 410 -19.50 -38.71 0.84
CA ALA A 410 -19.22 -39.92 1.60
C ALA A 410 -19.93 -39.81 2.95
N ALA A 411 -21.24 -40.06 2.93
CA ALA A 411 -21.86 -40.69 4.06
C ALA A 411 -21.58 -42.21 3.89
N HIS A 412 -20.76 -42.77 4.76
CA HIS A 412 -20.86 -44.09 5.35
C HIS A 412 -19.84 -44.18 6.46
#